data_c06b2991d32e8fd9a02cc6483f96a0c3
#
_entry.id   c06b2991d32e8fd9a02cc6483f96a0c3
#
_cell.length_a   1.000
_cell.length_b   1.000
_cell.length_c   1.000
_cell.angle_alpha   90.00
_cell.angle_beta   90.00
_cell.angle_gamma   90.00
#
_symmetry.space_group_name_H-M   'P 1'
#
loop_
_entity.id
_entity.type
_entity.pdbx_description
1 polymer ?
#
loop_
_entity_poly.entity_id
_entity_poly.type
_entity_poly.pdbx_seq_one_letter_code
_entity_poly.pdbx_strand_id
1 'polypeptide(L)'
;MDIRAAEITSILKDQIKNFGKEAEVSEIGQVLSVGDGIARVYGLDNVQAGEMVEFPGGIRGMALNLEADNVGVVIFGDDRTIKEGDTVKRTGAIVEVPVGKGLLGRVVDGLGNPIDGKGPIKSDTKKRVDVKAPGILPRKSVHEPMATGLKAVDALIPVGRGQRELIIGDRQTGKTAIILDTFLNQKPANAGTDENAKLYCVYVAVGQKRSTVAQFVKVLEERGALEYSIIVAATASDPAPMQYLAPFTGCTMGEYFRDNGMHAVIAYDDLSKQAVSYRQMSLLLRRPPGREAYPGDVFYLHSRLLERAAKLGDAAGKGSLTALPVIETQANDVSAYIPTNVISITDGQIFLETDLFYQGIRPAVNVGLSVSRVGSSAQTKAMKQVAGKIKGELAQYREMAAFAQFGSDLDTATQKMLARGARLTELLKQSQFSPLKMEEQVAVIFAGTRGYLDAIPVAAVTKFEQDLLRLLRDQGQDILGAIRTDKALSEATEKKLVEFLDKFAKGFTA
;
A
#
# COMPACT_ATOMS: atom_id res chain seq x y z
N MET A 1 -51.80 -15.72 -48.58
CA MET A 1 -52.36 -15.23 -47.30
C MET A 1 -52.41 -13.72 -47.40
N ASP A 2 -53.60 -13.17 -47.60
CA ASP A 2 -53.78 -11.72 -47.67
C ASP A 2 -53.79 -11.15 -46.24
N ILE A 3 -52.74 -10.43 -45.91
CA ILE A 3 -52.65 -9.71 -44.64
C ILE A 3 -53.67 -8.56 -44.73
N ARG A 4 -54.68 -8.56 -43.86
CA ARG A 4 -55.74 -7.55 -43.86
C ARG A 4 -55.13 -6.18 -43.55
N ALA A 5 -55.55 -5.13 -44.26
CA ALA A 5 -55.11 -3.76 -44.06
C ALA A 5 -55.17 -3.25 -42.60
N ALA A 6 -56.08 -3.84 -41.83
CA ALA A 6 -56.22 -3.59 -40.39
C ALA A 6 -55.02 -4.09 -39.54
N GLU A 7 -54.42 -5.21 -39.92
CA GLU A 7 -53.24 -5.76 -39.21
C GLU A 7 -51.97 -4.95 -39.49
N ILE A 8 -51.81 -4.49 -40.76
CA ILE A 8 -50.72 -3.57 -41.16
C ILE A 8 -50.83 -2.26 -40.42
N THR A 9 -52.04 -1.72 -40.27
CA THR A 9 -52.32 -0.46 -39.55
C THR A 9 -52.07 -0.63 -38.05
N SER A 10 -52.37 -1.80 -37.47
CA SER A 10 -52.05 -2.11 -36.05
C SER A 10 -50.55 -2.22 -35.83
N ILE A 11 -49.82 -2.92 -36.69
CA ILE A 11 -48.36 -3.08 -36.60
C ILE A 11 -47.65 -1.71 -36.76
N LEU A 12 -48.11 -0.88 -37.72
CA LEU A 12 -47.59 0.48 -37.90
C LEU A 12 -47.90 1.39 -36.72
N LYS A 13 -49.09 1.30 -36.11
CA LYS A 13 -49.43 2.06 -34.91
C LYS A 13 -48.63 1.63 -33.70
N ASP A 14 -48.33 0.37 -33.56
CA ASP A 14 -47.49 -0.14 -32.47
C ASP A 14 -46.02 0.21 -32.69
N GLN A 15 -45.53 0.21 -33.94
CA GLN A 15 -44.20 0.71 -34.26
C GLN A 15 -44.08 2.22 -34.03
N ILE A 16 -45.10 3.02 -34.41
CA ILE A 16 -45.13 4.48 -34.18
C ILE A 16 -45.26 4.80 -32.69
N LYS A 17 -46.04 4.05 -31.92
CA LYS A 17 -46.11 4.21 -30.45
C LYS A 17 -44.81 3.84 -29.75
N ASN A 18 -44.05 2.89 -30.27
CA ASN A 18 -42.75 2.53 -29.75
C ASN A 18 -41.62 3.43 -30.26
N PHE A 19 -41.85 4.20 -31.33
CA PHE A 19 -40.92 5.22 -31.84
C PHE A 19 -40.84 6.47 -30.95
N GLY A 20 -41.79 6.70 -30.05
CA GLY A 20 -41.80 7.81 -29.11
C GLY A 20 -41.35 7.45 -27.68
N LYS A 21 -41.08 6.18 -27.40
CA LYS A 21 -40.21 5.81 -26.30
C LYS A 21 -38.79 6.00 -26.84
N GLU A 22 -38.05 6.96 -26.24
CA GLU A 22 -36.62 6.99 -26.40
C GLU A 22 -36.14 5.56 -26.15
N ALA A 23 -35.91 4.79 -27.20
CA ALA A 23 -35.02 3.69 -27.15
C ALA A 23 -33.73 4.34 -26.61
N GLU A 24 -33.28 3.96 -25.44
CA GLU A 24 -31.89 4.10 -25.11
C GLU A 24 -31.19 3.43 -26.31
N VAL A 25 -30.73 4.25 -27.26
CA VAL A 25 -29.88 3.80 -28.35
C VAL A 25 -28.55 3.51 -27.70
N SER A 26 -28.46 2.35 -27.05
CA SER A 26 -27.18 1.80 -26.68
C SER A 26 -26.43 1.59 -27.96
N GLU A 27 -25.45 2.46 -28.22
CA GLU A 27 -24.55 2.34 -29.34
C GLU A 27 -23.95 0.93 -29.33
N ILE A 28 -24.10 0.23 -30.44
CA ILE A 28 -23.74 -1.17 -30.55
C ILE A 28 -22.54 -1.28 -31.46
N GLY A 29 -21.51 -1.95 -31.01
CA GLY A 29 -20.34 -2.32 -31.82
C GLY A 29 -20.35 -3.80 -32.16
N GLN A 30 -19.42 -4.18 -33.03
CA GLN A 30 -19.21 -5.57 -33.44
C GLN A 30 -17.74 -5.95 -33.24
N VAL A 31 -17.48 -7.13 -32.67
CA VAL A 31 -16.13 -7.66 -32.48
C VAL A 31 -15.50 -7.97 -33.82
N LEU A 32 -14.39 -7.31 -34.15
CA LEU A 32 -13.57 -7.58 -35.34
C LEU A 32 -12.57 -8.69 -35.11
N SER A 33 -11.99 -8.74 -33.91
CA SER A 33 -11.05 -9.77 -33.48
C SER A 33 -11.00 -9.83 -31.96
N VAL A 34 -10.71 -11.00 -31.40
CA VAL A 34 -10.56 -11.22 -29.96
C VAL A 34 -9.45 -12.22 -29.69
N GLY A 35 -8.68 -11.97 -28.64
CA GLY A 35 -7.63 -12.87 -28.16
C GLY A 35 -6.76 -12.20 -27.10
N ASP A 36 -6.19 -13.02 -26.21
CA ASP A 36 -5.28 -12.59 -25.15
C ASP A 36 -5.84 -11.49 -24.23
N GLY A 37 -7.15 -11.51 -23.99
CA GLY A 37 -7.85 -10.53 -23.14
C GLY A 37 -8.11 -9.18 -23.81
N ILE A 38 -7.92 -9.07 -25.13
CA ILE A 38 -8.17 -7.86 -25.92
C ILE A 38 -9.20 -8.16 -27.02
N ALA A 39 -10.14 -7.25 -27.20
CA ALA A 39 -11.03 -7.23 -28.36
C ALA A 39 -10.82 -5.95 -29.18
N ARG A 40 -10.90 -6.06 -30.49
CA ARG A 40 -11.06 -4.91 -31.40
C ARG A 40 -12.51 -4.85 -31.83
N VAL A 41 -13.11 -3.70 -31.63
CA VAL A 41 -14.55 -3.50 -31.84
C VAL A 41 -14.78 -2.36 -32.84
N TYR A 42 -15.62 -2.61 -33.84
CA TYR A 42 -16.06 -1.62 -34.81
C TYR A 42 -17.40 -1.02 -34.37
N GLY A 43 -17.66 0.23 -34.66
CA GLY A 43 -18.98 0.87 -34.54
C GLY A 43 -19.30 1.44 -33.17
N LEU A 44 -18.28 1.64 -32.30
CA LEU A 44 -18.40 2.35 -31.02
C LEU A 44 -17.86 3.80 -31.17
N ASP A 45 -18.39 4.57 -32.09
CA ASP A 45 -17.83 5.86 -32.54
C ASP A 45 -17.80 6.93 -31.41
N ASN A 46 -18.75 6.87 -30.49
CA ASN A 46 -18.86 7.85 -29.39
C ASN A 46 -18.37 7.32 -28.04
N VAL A 47 -17.74 6.13 -27.99
CA VAL A 47 -17.21 5.59 -26.75
C VAL A 47 -16.05 6.44 -26.22
N GLN A 48 -15.99 6.60 -24.91
CA GLN A 48 -14.91 7.33 -24.25
C GLN A 48 -13.82 6.38 -23.77
N ALA A 49 -12.57 6.85 -23.70
CA ALA A 49 -11.50 6.10 -23.06
C ALA A 49 -11.82 5.88 -21.58
N GLY A 50 -11.68 4.63 -21.11
CA GLY A 50 -12.08 4.22 -19.77
C GLY A 50 -13.55 3.87 -19.59
N GLU A 51 -14.37 3.99 -20.65
CA GLU A 51 -15.78 3.60 -20.61
C GLU A 51 -15.92 2.08 -20.64
N MET A 52 -16.86 1.57 -19.85
CA MET A 52 -17.21 0.17 -19.81
C MET A 52 -18.07 -0.22 -21.00
N VAL A 53 -17.81 -1.38 -21.55
CA VAL A 53 -18.61 -2.05 -22.57
C VAL A 53 -19.01 -3.44 -22.11
N GLU A 54 -20.08 -3.97 -22.65
CA GLU A 54 -20.62 -5.28 -22.30
C GLU A 54 -20.65 -6.19 -23.53
N PHE A 55 -20.01 -7.34 -23.40
CA PHE A 55 -20.02 -8.44 -24.36
C PHE A 55 -21.15 -9.42 -24.05
N PRO A 56 -21.48 -10.35 -24.99
CA PRO A 56 -22.42 -11.44 -24.72
C PRO A 56 -22.06 -12.21 -23.45
N GLY A 57 -23.09 -12.67 -22.73
CA GLY A 57 -22.88 -13.39 -21.47
C GLY A 57 -22.56 -12.50 -20.26
N GLY A 58 -22.67 -11.17 -20.41
CA GLY A 58 -22.42 -10.22 -19.31
C GLY A 58 -20.95 -9.99 -19.01
N ILE A 59 -20.05 -10.38 -19.92
CA ILE A 59 -18.62 -10.12 -19.79
C ILE A 59 -18.37 -8.63 -20.00
N ARG A 60 -17.63 -8.02 -19.09
CA ARG A 60 -17.32 -6.59 -19.15
C ARG A 60 -15.95 -6.35 -19.77
N GLY A 61 -15.84 -5.24 -20.48
CA GLY A 61 -14.59 -4.73 -20.99
C GLY A 61 -14.48 -3.22 -20.77
N MET A 62 -13.31 -2.67 -21.02
CA MET A 62 -13.04 -1.23 -20.96
C MET A 62 -12.38 -0.77 -22.23
N ALA A 63 -12.92 0.28 -22.85
CA ALA A 63 -12.33 0.93 -24.00
C ALA A 63 -11.02 1.62 -23.58
N LEU A 64 -9.91 1.26 -24.21
CA LEU A 64 -8.59 1.77 -23.84
C LEU A 64 -7.88 2.46 -25.00
N ASN A 65 -8.04 1.97 -26.24
CA ASN A 65 -7.50 2.57 -27.46
C ASN A 65 -8.65 3.00 -28.35
N LEU A 66 -8.67 4.29 -28.70
CA LEU A 66 -9.64 4.84 -29.65
C LEU A 66 -8.91 5.11 -30.95
N GLU A 67 -9.16 4.27 -31.97
CA GLU A 67 -8.61 4.41 -33.32
C GLU A 67 -9.69 4.90 -34.28
N ALA A 68 -9.30 5.33 -35.47
CA ALA A 68 -10.24 5.94 -36.41
C ALA A 68 -11.33 4.97 -36.93
N ASP A 69 -11.02 3.69 -36.98
CA ASP A 69 -11.87 2.63 -37.54
C ASP A 69 -12.23 1.51 -36.54
N ASN A 70 -11.63 1.52 -35.37
CA ASN A 70 -11.90 0.53 -34.35
C ASN A 70 -11.57 1.02 -32.93
N VAL A 71 -12.08 0.31 -31.93
CA VAL A 71 -11.80 0.55 -30.52
C VAL A 71 -11.11 -0.68 -29.94
N GLY A 72 -9.94 -0.47 -29.33
CA GLY A 72 -9.24 -1.50 -28.55
C GLY A 72 -9.84 -1.59 -27.16
N VAL A 73 -10.42 -2.74 -26.83
CA VAL A 73 -11.12 -3.01 -25.57
C VAL A 73 -10.35 -4.08 -24.80
N VAL A 74 -10.07 -3.82 -23.52
CA VAL A 74 -9.52 -4.80 -22.58
C VAL A 74 -10.66 -5.54 -21.89
N ILE A 75 -10.55 -6.86 -21.73
CA ILE A 75 -11.63 -7.74 -21.26
C ILE A 75 -11.37 -8.11 -19.80
N PHE A 76 -12.36 -7.91 -18.93
CA PHE A 76 -12.32 -8.27 -17.51
C PHE A 76 -12.97 -9.64 -17.27
N GLY A 77 -12.48 -10.67 -17.92
CA GLY A 77 -13.04 -12.02 -17.80
C GLY A 77 -12.43 -13.02 -18.77
N ASP A 78 -13.10 -14.14 -18.93
CA ASP A 78 -12.70 -15.17 -19.89
C ASP A 78 -13.13 -14.78 -21.30
N ASP A 79 -12.17 -14.45 -22.16
CA ASP A 79 -12.37 -14.04 -23.54
C ASP A 79 -12.72 -15.21 -24.49
N ARG A 80 -12.58 -16.46 -24.04
CA ARG A 80 -12.82 -17.66 -24.87
C ARG A 80 -14.26 -17.83 -25.35
N THR A 81 -15.20 -17.19 -24.65
CA THR A 81 -16.62 -17.23 -25.00
C THR A 81 -17.02 -16.13 -25.97
N ILE A 82 -16.16 -15.14 -26.21
CA ILE A 82 -16.39 -14.05 -27.15
C ILE A 82 -15.89 -14.47 -28.53
N LYS A 83 -16.67 -14.16 -29.54
CA LYS A 83 -16.38 -14.52 -30.93
C LYS A 83 -16.36 -13.29 -31.83
N GLU A 84 -15.65 -13.43 -32.94
CA GLU A 84 -15.72 -12.50 -34.06
C GLU A 84 -17.16 -12.33 -34.54
N GLY A 85 -17.61 -11.10 -34.75
CA GLY A 85 -19.00 -10.82 -35.12
C GLY A 85 -19.95 -10.64 -33.92
N ASP A 86 -19.55 -10.93 -32.69
CA ASP A 86 -20.37 -10.71 -31.51
C ASP A 86 -20.68 -9.23 -31.29
N THR A 87 -21.88 -8.98 -30.78
CA THR A 87 -22.37 -7.61 -30.51
C THR A 87 -21.81 -7.13 -29.17
N VAL A 88 -21.24 -5.93 -29.16
CA VAL A 88 -20.74 -5.24 -27.96
C VAL A 88 -21.62 -4.02 -27.70
N LYS A 89 -22.08 -3.88 -26.46
CA LYS A 89 -22.93 -2.77 -26.06
C LYS A 89 -22.12 -1.75 -25.26
N ARG A 90 -22.27 -0.50 -25.60
CA ARG A 90 -21.79 0.62 -24.82
C ARG A 90 -22.61 0.77 -23.53
N THR A 91 -21.96 1.03 -22.40
CA THR A 91 -22.68 1.25 -21.13
C THR A 91 -22.89 2.72 -20.80
N GLY A 92 -22.17 3.63 -21.46
CA GLY A 92 -22.18 5.07 -21.14
C GLY A 92 -21.53 5.40 -19.79
N ALA A 93 -21.02 4.41 -19.07
CA ALA A 93 -20.45 4.57 -17.72
C ALA A 93 -18.94 4.30 -17.73
N ILE A 94 -18.17 5.19 -17.14
CA ILE A 94 -16.76 4.95 -16.83
C ILE A 94 -16.70 3.96 -15.67
N VAL A 95 -15.59 3.19 -15.58
CA VAL A 95 -15.40 2.19 -14.51
C VAL A 95 -15.65 2.81 -13.13
N GLU A 96 -16.62 2.25 -12.43
CA GLU A 96 -17.00 2.63 -11.06
C GLU A 96 -16.98 1.42 -10.14
N VAL A 97 -16.60 1.63 -8.89
CA VAL A 97 -16.53 0.59 -7.87
C VAL A 97 -17.27 1.03 -6.60
N PRO A 98 -17.80 0.07 -5.82
CA PRO A 98 -18.39 0.38 -4.53
C PRO A 98 -17.35 0.95 -3.58
N VAL A 99 -17.75 1.90 -2.74
CA VAL A 99 -16.92 2.51 -1.70
C VAL A 99 -17.70 2.60 -0.40
N GLY A 100 -17.00 2.74 0.71
CA GLY A 100 -17.61 2.93 2.01
C GLY A 100 -17.24 1.90 3.06
N LYS A 101 -17.75 2.09 4.28
CA LYS A 101 -17.47 1.19 5.42
C LYS A 101 -18.01 -0.23 5.25
N GLY A 102 -18.97 -0.44 4.33
CA GLY A 102 -19.49 -1.76 4.00
C GLY A 102 -18.48 -2.71 3.34
N LEU A 103 -17.33 -2.19 2.90
CA LEU A 103 -16.22 -2.96 2.35
C LEU A 103 -15.24 -3.46 3.44
N LEU A 104 -15.32 -2.94 4.66
CA LEU A 104 -14.47 -3.38 5.76
C LEU A 104 -14.73 -4.86 6.08
N GLY A 105 -13.67 -5.62 6.24
CA GLY A 105 -13.74 -7.06 6.46
C GLY A 105 -13.97 -7.89 5.19
N ARG A 106 -13.97 -7.28 4.01
CA ARG A 106 -14.30 -7.91 2.74
C ARG A 106 -13.07 -8.07 1.84
N VAL A 107 -13.14 -9.10 1.00
CA VAL A 107 -12.18 -9.36 -0.07
C VAL A 107 -12.90 -9.22 -1.41
N VAL A 108 -12.40 -8.33 -2.26
CA VAL A 108 -13.00 -8.00 -3.56
C VAL A 108 -11.99 -8.15 -4.69
N ASP A 109 -12.49 -8.29 -5.92
CA ASP A 109 -11.67 -8.26 -7.13
C ASP A 109 -11.34 -6.84 -7.61
N GLY A 110 -10.65 -6.71 -8.74
CA GLY A 110 -10.31 -5.42 -9.35
C GLY A 110 -11.50 -4.56 -9.80
N LEU A 111 -12.69 -5.14 -9.95
CA LEU A 111 -13.94 -4.44 -10.26
C LEU A 111 -14.78 -4.15 -8.99
N GLY A 112 -14.28 -4.51 -7.81
CA GLY A 112 -15.00 -4.34 -6.55
C GLY A 112 -16.07 -5.40 -6.27
N ASN A 113 -16.09 -6.51 -7.03
CA ASN A 113 -17.00 -7.62 -6.76
C ASN A 113 -16.48 -8.48 -5.60
N PRO A 114 -17.33 -8.93 -4.67
CA PRO A 114 -16.92 -9.78 -3.57
C PRO A 114 -16.45 -11.16 -4.06
N ILE A 115 -15.32 -11.63 -3.54
CA ILE A 115 -14.75 -12.95 -3.83
C ILE A 115 -14.52 -13.78 -2.57
N ASP A 116 -15.03 -13.32 -1.43
CA ASP A 116 -14.86 -13.94 -0.11
C ASP A 116 -16.01 -14.87 0.30
N GLY A 117 -17.01 -15.05 -0.56
CA GLY A 117 -18.17 -15.89 -0.26
C GLY A 117 -19.14 -15.33 0.80
N LYS A 118 -18.93 -14.08 1.27
CA LYS A 118 -19.77 -13.45 2.30
C LYS A 118 -20.99 -12.69 1.74
N GLY A 119 -21.36 -12.94 0.49
CA GLY A 119 -22.49 -12.29 -0.18
C GLY A 119 -22.19 -10.89 -0.72
N PRO A 120 -23.18 -10.16 -1.20
CA PRO A 120 -23.01 -8.87 -1.85
C PRO A 120 -22.47 -7.79 -0.88
N ILE A 121 -21.75 -6.82 -1.44
CA ILE A 121 -21.26 -5.65 -0.69
C ILE A 121 -22.43 -4.74 -0.33
N LYS A 122 -22.54 -4.38 0.93
CA LYS A 122 -23.52 -3.41 1.42
C LYS A 122 -22.96 -2.00 1.23
N SER A 123 -23.09 -1.47 0.04
CA SER A 123 -22.68 -0.09 -0.27
C SER A 123 -23.65 0.52 -1.28
N ASP A 124 -24.18 1.69 -0.92
CA ASP A 124 -25.09 2.46 -1.77
C ASP A 124 -24.34 3.52 -2.59
N THR A 125 -23.02 3.62 -2.40
CA THR A 125 -22.18 4.63 -3.04
C THR A 125 -21.16 3.97 -3.95
N LYS A 126 -21.10 4.44 -5.21
CA LYS A 126 -20.05 4.09 -6.17
C LYS A 126 -19.24 5.32 -6.53
N LYS A 127 -17.95 5.13 -6.79
CA LYS A 127 -17.06 6.19 -7.28
C LYS A 127 -16.27 5.70 -8.48
N ARG A 128 -15.96 6.63 -9.39
CA ARG A 128 -15.09 6.38 -10.53
C ARG A 128 -13.69 5.95 -10.05
N VAL A 129 -13.13 5.01 -10.78
CA VAL A 129 -11.83 4.41 -10.43
C VAL A 129 -10.67 5.31 -10.82
N ASP A 130 -10.73 5.90 -12.01
CA ASP A 130 -9.69 6.81 -12.49
C ASP A 130 -10.16 8.26 -12.35
N VAL A 131 -9.67 8.93 -11.32
CA VAL A 131 -9.96 10.33 -11.01
C VAL A 131 -8.66 11.10 -10.79
N LYS A 132 -8.74 12.42 -10.99
CA LYS A 132 -7.60 13.30 -10.72
C LYS A 132 -7.27 13.34 -9.22
N ALA A 133 -5.97 13.37 -8.92
CA ALA A 133 -5.48 13.60 -7.56
C ALA A 133 -5.94 14.97 -7.02
N PRO A 134 -6.03 15.12 -5.69
CA PRO A 134 -6.28 16.43 -5.09
C PRO A 134 -5.30 17.49 -5.58
N GLY A 135 -5.80 18.68 -5.88
CA GLY A 135 -4.97 19.81 -6.29
C GLY A 135 -4.03 20.30 -5.17
N ILE A 136 -3.27 21.36 -5.44
CA ILE A 136 -2.27 21.90 -4.50
C ILE A 136 -2.97 22.52 -3.28
N LEU A 137 -4.02 23.31 -3.48
CA LEU A 137 -4.69 24.06 -2.42
C LEU A 137 -5.36 23.20 -1.35
N PRO A 138 -6.00 22.04 -1.68
CA PRO A 138 -6.60 21.16 -0.66
C PRO A 138 -5.58 20.43 0.21
N ARG A 139 -4.29 20.39 -0.17
CA ARG A 139 -3.26 19.63 0.53
C ARG A 139 -2.70 20.40 1.73
N LYS A 140 -2.31 19.65 2.75
CA LYS A 140 -1.54 20.13 3.91
C LYS A 140 -0.25 19.32 4.02
N SER A 141 0.82 19.95 4.45
CA SER A 141 2.08 19.24 4.70
C SER A 141 1.89 18.11 5.71
N VAL A 142 2.54 16.99 5.47
CA VAL A 142 2.50 15.80 6.35
C VAL A 142 3.18 16.15 7.67
N HIS A 143 2.48 15.97 8.79
CA HIS A 143 2.94 16.34 10.13
C HIS A 143 2.44 15.38 11.24
N GLU A 144 1.61 14.41 10.90
CA GLU A 144 1.07 13.43 11.84
C GLU A 144 1.73 12.08 11.59
N PRO A 145 2.24 11.37 12.63
CA PRO A 145 2.85 10.07 12.46
C PRO A 145 1.82 9.00 12.03
N MET A 146 2.26 8.11 11.13
CA MET A 146 1.61 6.84 10.85
C MET A 146 2.52 5.74 11.40
N ALA A 147 2.25 5.29 12.63
CA ALA A 147 3.08 4.32 13.31
C ALA A 147 2.96 2.94 12.65
N THR A 148 4.08 2.37 12.24
CA THR A 148 4.15 1.02 11.68
C THR A 148 4.23 -0.06 12.76
N GLY A 149 4.67 0.30 13.96
CA GLY A 149 4.95 -0.63 15.03
C GLY A 149 6.32 -1.30 14.92
N LEU A 150 7.09 -0.95 13.89
CA LEU A 150 8.43 -1.48 13.65
C LEU A 150 9.48 -0.46 14.08
N LYS A 151 10.31 -0.82 15.05
CA LYS A 151 11.37 0.07 15.59
C LYS A 151 12.27 0.64 14.51
N ALA A 152 12.71 -0.21 13.59
CA ALA A 152 13.61 0.20 12.51
C ALA A 152 12.97 1.24 11.57
N VAL A 153 11.66 1.16 11.33
CA VAL A 153 10.94 2.10 10.47
C VAL A 153 10.61 3.38 11.25
N ASP A 154 9.91 3.24 12.37
CA ASP A 154 9.39 4.40 13.12
C ASP A 154 10.50 5.30 13.69
N ALA A 155 11.67 4.72 14.02
CA ALA A 155 12.83 5.47 14.50
C ALA A 155 13.70 6.07 13.40
N LEU A 156 13.91 5.36 12.28
CA LEU A 156 14.91 5.73 11.27
C LEU A 156 14.32 6.31 9.99
N ILE A 157 13.12 5.85 9.60
CA ILE A 157 12.46 6.18 8.34
C ILE A 157 10.98 6.43 8.63
N PRO A 158 10.66 7.42 9.45
CA PRO A 158 9.29 7.64 9.90
C PRO A 158 8.36 7.98 8.74
N VAL A 159 7.17 7.39 8.78
CA VAL A 159 6.11 7.60 7.80
C VAL A 159 5.00 8.46 8.43
N GLY A 160 4.54 9.47 7.71
CA GLY A 160 3.46 10.31 8.14
C GLY A 160 2.14 10.03 7.42
N ARG A 161 1.03 10.43 8.03
CA ARG A 161 -0.30 10.31 7.44
C ARG A 161 -0.44 11.18 6.20
N GLY A 162 -0.65 10.54 5.05
CA GLY A 162 -0.70 11.20 3.73
C GLY A 162 0.61 11.16 2.95
N GLN A 163 1.66 10.55 3.49
CA GLN A 163 2.94 10.33 2.82
C GLN A 163 2.86 9.12 1.88
N ARG A 164 3.71 9.14 0.85
CA ARG A 164 3.97 8.01 -0.05
C ARG A 164 5.35 7.47 0.25
N GLU A 165 5.43 6.32 0.92
CA GLU A 165 6.71 5.70 1.26
C GLU A 165 6.84 4.37 0.54
N LEU A 166 7.85 4.27 -0.32
CA LEU A 166 8.11 3.08 -1.12
C LEU A 166 8.76 1.98 -0.27
N ILE A 167 8.27 0.76 -0.38
CA ILE A 167 8.93 -0.44 0.14
C ILE A 167 9.56 -1.17 -1.04
N ILE A 168 10.88 -1.24 -1.08
CA ILE A 168 11.63 -1.76 -2.23
C ILE A 168 12.66 -2.80 -1.82
N GLY A 169 12.81 -3.85 -2.60
CA GLY A 169 13.78 -4.93 -2.37
C GLY A 169 13.48 -6.17 -3.19
N ASP A 170 14.39 -7.13 -3.17
CA ASP A 170 14.25 -8.40 -3.88
C ASP A 170 13.13 -9.27 -3.33
N ARG A 171 12.85 -10.37 -4.01
CA ARG A 171 11.87 -11.36 -3.54
C ARG A 171 12.22 -11.87 -2.15
N GLN A 172 11.18 -12.08 -1.33
CA GLN A 172 11.30 -12.70 0.01
C GLN A 172 12.18 -11.91 1.01
N THR A 173 12.42 -10.63 0.80
CA THR A 173 13.15 -9.78 1.74
C THR A 173 12.29 -9.22 2.89
N GLY A 174 10.99 -9.55 2.91
CA GLY A 174 10.09 -9.15 3.99
C GLY A 174 9.22 -7.92 3.68
N LYS A 175 9.07 -7.51 2.41
CA LYS A 175 8.23 -6.36 2.01
C LYS A 175 6.79 -6.47 2.52
N THR A 176 6.14 -7.59 2.25
CA THR A 176 4.76 -7.87 2.72
C THR A 176 4.67 -7.97 4.24
N ALA A 177 5.74 -8.43 4.91
CA ALA A 177 5.77 -8.50 6.37
C ALA A 177 5.68 -7.11 7.03
N ILE A 178 6.35 -6.11 6.46
CA ILE A 178 6.26 -4.71 6.94
C ILE A 178 4.82 -4.19 6.83
N ILE A 179 4.15 -4.46 5.71
CA ILE A 179 2.75 -4.07 5.50
C ILE A 179 1.85 -4.73 6.54
N LEU A 180 2.03 -6.03 6.73
CA LEU A 180 1.22 -6.81 7.65
C LEU A 180 1.37 -6.33 9.10
N ASP A 181 2.61 -6.12 9.56
CA ASP A 181 2.86 -5.57 10.90
C ASP A 181 2.31 -4.15 11.06
N THR A 182 2.40 -3.32 10.01
CA THR A 182 1.80 -1.98 9.99
C THR A 182 0.28 -2.05 10.17
N PHE A 183 -0.39 -2.98 9.48
CA PHE A 183 -1.85 -3.16 9.62
C PHE A 183 -2.22 -3.69 11.01
N LEU A 184 -1.48 -4.67 11.52
CA LEU A 184 -1.70 -5.21 12.87
C LEU A 184 -1.53 -4.14 13.96
N ASN A 185 -0.60 -3.22 13.78
CA ASN A 185 -0.33 -2.14 14.73
C ASN A 185 -1.50 -1.15 14.87
N GLN A 186 -2.41 -1.09 13.89
CA GLN A 186 -3.55 -0.16 13.93
C GLN A 186 -4.71 -0.65 14.81
N LYS A 187 -4.67 -1.89 15.30
CA LYS A 187 -5.76 -2.48 16.09
C LYS A 187 -6.15 -1.66 17.32
N PRO A 188 -5.23 -1.19 18.19
CA PRO A 188 -5.62 -0.43 19.36
C PRO A 188 -6.33 0.88 19.04
N ALA A 189 -5.89 1.58 18.01
CA ALA A 189 -6.51 2.84 17.57
C ALA A 189 -7.91 2.59 16.96
N ASN A 190 -8.06 1.53 16.16
CA ASN A 190 -9.35 1.20 15.54
C ASN A 190 -10.36 0.62 16.53
N ALA A 191 -9.92 0.03 17.63
CA ALA A 191 -10.80 -0.41 18.72
C ALA A 191 -11.31 0.75 19.59
N GLY A 192 -10.68 1.92 19.52
CA GLY A 192 -11.07 3.13 20.25
C GLY A 192 -12.29 3.83 19.63
N THR A 193 -12.77 4.86 20.32
CA THR A 193 -13.91 5.68 19.87
C THR A 193 -13.50 6.94 19.10
N ASP A 194 -12.23 7.35 19.20
CA ASP A 194 -11.73 8.53 18.52
C ASP A 194 -11.48 8.22 17.03
N GLU A 195 -12.36 8.74 16.17
CA GLU A 195 -12.26 8.54 14.72
C GLU A 195 -10.99 9.16 14.12
N ASN A 196 -10.45 10.22 14.72
CA ASN A 196 -9.20 10.83 14.24
C ASN A 196 -7.97 9.98 14.56
N ALA A 197 -8.03 9.12 15.56
CA ALA A 197 -6.96 8.19 15.88
C ALA A 197 -6.97 6.97 14.95
N LYS A 198 -8.14 6.58 14.43
CA LYS A 198 -8.30 5.40 13.57
C LYS A 198 -7.50 5.51 12.28
N LEU A 199 -7.09 4.37 11.77
CA LEU A 199 -6.46 4.23 10.46
C LEU A 199 -7.02 2.99 9.77
N TYR A 200 -7.85 3.20 8.77
CA TYR A 200 -8.40 2.11 7.95
C TYR A 200 -7.34 1.62 6.97
N CYS A 201 -7.33 0.33 6.72
CA CYS A 201 -6.30 -0.30 5.92
C CYS A 201 -6.87 -0.84 4.60
N VAL A 202 -6.15 -0.62 3.49
CA VAL A 202 -6.48 -1.19 2.19
C VAL A 202 -5.24 -1.94 1.68
N TYR A 203 -5.38 -3.24 1.45
CA TYR A 203 -4.33 -4.05 0.86
C TYR A 203 -4.71 -4.43 -0.56
N VAL A 204 -3.87 -4.08 -1.51
CA VAL A 204 -4.06 -4.41 -2.92
C VAL A 204 -3.02 -5.44 -3.33
N ALA A 205 -3.46 -6.68 -3.54
CA ALA A 205 -2.63 -7.76 -4.05
C ALA A 205 -2.66 -7.76 -5.58
N VAL A 206 -1.51 -7.54 -6.21
CA VAL A 206 -1.38 -7.51 -7.67
C VAL A 206 -0.45 -8.62 -8.11
N GLY A 207 -0.96 -9.56 -8.91
CA GLY A 207 -0.18 -10.65 -9.47
C GLY A 207 0.43 -11.59 -8.41
N GLN A 208 -0.07 -11.59 -7.19
CA GLN A 208 0.35 -12.49 -6.11
C GLN A 208 -0.28 -13.88 -6.29
N LYS A 209 0.36 -14.91 -5.72
CA LYS A 209 -0.24 -16.25 -5.67
C LYS A 209 -1.48 -16.23 -4.78
N ARG A 210 -2.54 -16.95 -5.18
CA ARG A 210 -3.78 -17.06 -4.37
C ARG A 210 -3.51 -17.53 -2.94
N SER A 211 -2.59 -18.48 -2.77
CA SER A 211 -2.19 -18.98 -1.44
C SER A 211 -1.56 -17.89 -0.56
N THR A 212 -0.77 -16.99 -1.14
CA THR A 212 -0.16 -15.87 -0.41
C THR A 212 -1.22 -14.87 0.05
N VAL A 213 -2.16 -14.54 -0.83
CA VAL A 213 -3.28 -13.66 -0.48
C VAL A 213 -4.16 -14.29 0.60
N ALA A 214 -4.50 -15.57 0.46
CA ALA A 214 -5.29 -16.31 1.45
C ALA A 214 -4.60 -16.33 2.83
N GLN A 215 -3.29 -16.54 2.87
CA GLN A 215 -2.53 -16.51 4.12
C GLN A 215 -2.52 -15.10 4.74
N PHE A 216 -2.38 -14.06 3.94
CA PHE A 216 -2.44 -12.67 4.41
C PHE A 216 -3.80 -12.36 5.05
N VAL A 217 -4.89 -12.70 4.37
CA VAL A 217 -6.26 -12.52 4.87
C VAL A 217 -6.47 -13.30 6.17
N LYS A 218 -6.02 -14.55 6.22
CA LYS A 218 -6.14 -15.41 7.40
C LYS A 218 -5.44 -14.80 8.62
N VAL A 219 -4.22 -14.30 8.45
CA VAL A 219 -3.49 -13.65 9.56
C VAL A 219 -4.22 -12.39 10.05
N LEU A 220 -4.75 -11.57 9.15
CA LEU A 220 -5.54 -10.40 9.54
C LEU A 220 -6.81 -10.80 10.30
N GLU A 221 -7.49 -11.86 9.87
CA GLU A 221 -8.69 -12.38 10.52
C GLU A 221 -8.38 -12.92 11.93
N GLU A 222 -7.40 -13.80 12.06
CA GLU A 222 -6.98 -14.39 13.34
C GLU A 222 -6.50 -13.34 14.35
N ARG A 223 -5.90 -12.25 13.88
CA ARG A 223 -5.43 -11.15 14.72
C ARG A 223 -6.48 -10.05 14.93
N GLY A 224 -7.66 -10.16 14.31
CA GLY A 224 -8.74 -9.19 14.40
C GLY A 224 -8.43 -7.85 13.71
N ALA A 225 -7.58 -7.87 12.69
CA ALA A 225 -7.25 -6.70 11.88
C ALA A 225 -8.05 -6.63 10.56
N LEU A 226 -8.73 -7.71 10.18
CA LEU A 226 -9.58 -7.72 8.99
C LEU A 226 -10.78 -6.78 9.15
N GLU A 227 -11.29 -6.60 10.36
CA GLU A 227 -12.48 -5.78 10.65
C GLU A 227 -12.35 -4.30 10.21
N TYR A 228 -11.13 -3.78 10.16
CA TYR A 228 -10.85 -2.41 9.69
C TYR A 228 -10.05 -2.38 8.39
N SER A 229 -10.01 -3.51 7.68
CA SER A 229 -9.24 -3.68 6.45
C SER A 229 -10.12 -4.03 5.25
N ILE A 230 -9.72 -3.55 4.07
CA ILE A 230 -10.30 -3.91 2.77
C ILE A 230 -9.19 -4.61 1.98
N ILE A 231 -9.52 -5.74 1.36
CA ILE A 231 -8.58 -6.49 0.51
C ILE A 231 -9.09 -6.44 -0.92
N VAL A 232 -8.25 -5.93 -1.82
CA VAL A 232 -8.49 -5.95 -3.27
C VAL A 232 -7.49 -6.91 -3.90
N ALA A 233 -7.97 -7.97 -4.52
CA ALA A 233 -7.09 -9.01 -5.06
C ALA A 233 -7.29 -9.18 -6.57
N ALA A 234 -6.19 -9.01 -7.31
CA ALA A 234 -6.03 -9.44 -8.68
C ALA A 234 -4.79 -10.35 -8.72
N THR A 235 -5.03 -11.66 -8.63
CA THR A 235 -4.00 -12.67 -8.46
C THR A 235 -3.25 -12.97 -9.75
N ALA A 236 -2.18 -13.75 -9.68
CA ALA A 236 -1.39 -14.15 -10.85
C ALA A 236 -2.18 -14.95 -11.91
N SER A 237 -3.32 -15.53 -11.53
CA SER A 237 -4.22 -16.26 -12.44
C SER A 237 -5.31 -15.37 -13.06
N ASP A 238 -5.42 -14.13 -12.62
CA ASP A 238 -6.41 -13.19 -13.16
C ASP A 238 -5.85 -12.49 -14.41
N PRO A 239 -6.70 -12.09 -15.36
CA PRO A 239 -6.27 -11.40 -16.57
C PRO A 239 -5.49 -10.12 -16.29
N ALA A 240 -4.57 -9.75 -17.19
CA ALA A 240 -3.77 -8.53 -17.07
C ALA A 240 -4.62 -7.25 -16.83
N PRO A 241 -5.78 -7.05 -17.47
CA PRO A 241 -6.64 -5.91 -17.17
C PRO A 241 -7.10 -5.81 -15.72
N MET A 242 -7.36 -6.94 -15.05
CA MET A 242 -7.72 -6.96 -13.64
C MET A 242 -6.54 -6.54 -12.74
N GLN A 243 -5.33 -7.01 -13.05
CA GLN A 243 -4.12 -6.62 -12.33
C GLN A 243 -3.76 -5.14 -12.55
N TYR A 244 -4.03 -4.61 -13.73
CA TYR A 244 -3.88 -3.19 -14.03
C TYR A 244 -4.86 -2.33 -13.22
N LEU A 245 -6.12 -2.73 -13.12
CA LEU A 245 -7.19 -1.95 -12.52
C LEU A 245 -7.17 -1.98 -10.98
N ALA A 246 -6.81 -3.10 -10.37
CA ALA A 246 -6.89 -3.32 -8.93
C ALA A 246 -6.25 -2.22 -8.06
N PRO A 247 -5.05 -1.67 -8.36
CA PRO A 247 -4.49 -0.56 -7.61
C PRO A 247 -5.35 0.70 -7.64
N PHE A 248 -5.95 1.02 -8.76
CA PHE A 248 -6.86 2.17 -8.88
C PHE A 248 -8.15 1.94 -8.09
N THR A 249 -8.69 0.73 -8.13
CA THR A 249 -9.86 0.33 -7.34
C THR A 249 -9.60 0.48 -5.85
N GLY A 250 -8.50 -0.08 -5.35
CA GLY A 250 -8.11 0.06 -3.95
C GLY A 250 -7.88 1.52 -3.55
N CYS A 251 -7.26 2.31 -4.42
CA CYS A 251 -7.07 3.75 -4.20
C CYS A 251 -8.40 4.48 -4.03
N THR A 252 -9.38 4.21 -4.90
CA THR A 252 -10.72 4.80 -4.81
C THR A 252 -11.43 4.43 -3.51
N MET A 253 -11.26 3.19 -3.04
CA MET A 253 -11.78 2.75 -1.74
C MET A 253 -11.10 3.47 -0.57
N GLY A 254 -9.79 3.66 -0.63
CA GLY A 254 -9.02 4.43 0.36
C GLY A 254 -9.37 5.92 0.37
N GLU A 255 -9.60 6.51 -0.79
CA GLU A 255 -10.00 7.91 -0.92
C GLU A 255 -11.35 8.22 -0.29
N TYR A 256 -12.26 7.24 -0.22
CA TYR A 256 -13.53 7.41 0.49
C TYR A 256 -13.28 7.85 1.94
N PHE A 257 -12.35 7.23 2.64
CA PHE A 257 -12.03 7.60 4.02
C PHE A 257 -11.37 8.99 4.07
N ARG A 258 -10.38 9.24 3.22
CA ARG A 258 -9.73 10.56 3.14
C ARG A 258 -10.71 11.69 2.90
N ASP A 259 -11.60 11.53 1.92
CA ASP A 259 -12.55 12.58 1.50
C ASP A 259 -13.67 12.82 2.53
N ASN A 260 -13.90 11.87 3.43
CA ASN A 260 -14.85 11.98 4.52
C ASN A 260 -14.20 12.30 5.89
N GLY A 261 -13.00 12.89 5.87
CA GLY A 261 -12.32 13.35 7.09
C GLY A 261 -11.69 12.26 7.93
N MET A 262 -11.64 11.04 7.43
CA MET A 262 -11.02 9.87 8.07
C MET A 262 -9.61 9.64 7.55
N HIS A 263 -8.92 8.64 8.09
CA HIS A 263 -7.57 8.30 7.71
C HIS A 263 -7.49 6.86 7.22
N ALA A 264 -6.77 6.67 6.12
CA ALA A 264 -6.52 5.35 5.58
C ALA A 264 -5.05 5.18 5.17
N VAL A 265 -4.57 3.95 5.19
CA VAL A 265 -3.32 3.52 4.59
C VAL A 265 -3.62 2.50 3.50
N ILE A 266 -2.99 2.66 2.36
CA ILE A 266 -3.09 1.71 1.25
C ILE A 266 -1.73 1.14 0.91
N ALA A 267 -1.65 -0.18 0.80
CA ALA A 267 -0.47 -0.88 0.34
C ALA A 267 -0.74 -1.52 -1.03
N TYR A 268 0.16 -1.28 -1.98
CA TYR A 268 0.11 -1.87 -3.33
C TYR A 268 1.19 -2.94 -3.44
N ASP A 269 0.83 -4.20 -3.33
CA ASP A 269 1.76 -5.33 -3.35
C ASP A 269 1.56 -6.22 -4.60
N ASP A 270 2.23 -5.96 -5.76
CA ASP A 270 3.22 -4.90 -5.98
C ASP A 270 2.93 -4.14 -7.30
N LEU A 271 3.45 -2.92 -7.39
CA LEU A 271 3.32 -2.09 -8.58
C LEU A 271 4.23 -2.54 -9.75
N SER A 272 5.26 -3.35 -9.49
CA SER A 272 6.07 -3.96 -10.57
C SER A 272 5.21 -4.84 -11.45
N LYS A 273 4.32 -5.63 -10.85
CA LYS A 273 3.39 -6.50 -11.59
C LYS A 273 2.29 -5.71 -12.28
N GLN A 274 1.81 -4.61 -11.70
CA GLN A 274 0.93 -3.69 -12.40
C GLN A 274 1.58 -3.14 -13.68
N ALA A 275 2.83 -2.71 -13.61
CA ALA A 275 3.58 -2.23 -14.76
C ALA A 275 3.74 -3.31 -15.84
N VAL A 276 4.03 -4.55 -15.45
CA VAL A 276 4.12 -5.70 -16.37
C VAL A 276 2.77 -5.95 -17.05
N SER A 277 1.67 -5.93 -16.31
CA SER A 277 0.33 -6.11 -16.86
C SER A 277 -0.03 -4.99 -17.84
N TYR A 278 0.33 -3.76 -17.52
CA TYR A 278 0.14 -2.62 -18.40
C TYR A 278 1.00 -2.70 -19.67
N ARG A 279 2.23 -3.17 -19.56
CA ARG A 279 3.11 -3.46 -20.71
C ARG A 279 2.47 -4.51 -21.62
N GLN A 280 1.99 -5.61 -21.05
CA GLN A 280 1.33 -6.68 -21.80
C GLN A 280 0.12 -6.14 -22.59
N MET A 281 -0.80 -5.43 -21.94
CA MET A 281 -1.95 -4.84 -22.59
C MET A 281 -1.57 -3.85 -23.69
N SER A 282 -0.57 -3.00 -23.44
CA SER A 282 -0.11 -1.98 -24.38
C SER A 282 0.50 -2.60 -25.64
N LEU A 283 1.28 -3.67 -25.49
CA LEU A 283 1.85 -4.40 -26.63
C LEU A 283 0.76 -5.08 -27.48
N LEU A 284 -0.23 -5.70 -26.83
CA LEU A 284 -1.37 -6.33 -27.51
C LEU A 284 -2.25 -5.31 -28.24
N LEU A 285 -2.38 -4.11 -27.67
CA LEU A 285 -3.03 -2.97 -28.31
C LEU A 285 -2.14 -2.28 -29.37
N ARG A 286 -0.96 -2.81 -29.66
CA ARG A 286 0.00 -2.28 -30.64
C ARG A 286 0.49 -0.85 -30.33
N ARG A 287 0.51 -0.45 -29.07
CA ARG A 287 1.15 0.80 -28.67
C ARG A 287 2.67 0.67 -28.82
N PRO A 288 3.37 1.69 -29.31
CA PRO A 288 4.81 1.61 -29.52
C PRO A 288 5.55 1.40 -28.18
N PRO A 289 6.44 0.40 -28.10
CA PRO A 289 7.23 0.15 -26.89
C PRO A 289 8.35 1.17 -26.72
N GLY A 290 8.62 1.54 -25.47
CA GLY A 290 9.76 2.33 -25.05
C GLY A 290 10.83 1.47 -24.36
N ARG A 291 11.50 2.05 -23.34
CA ARG A 291 12.54 1.36 -22.55
C ARG A 291 11.96 0.10 -21.88
N GLU A 292 12.70 -1.00 -21.97
CA GLU A 292 12.32 -2.33 -21.46
C GLU A 292 10.92 -2.79 -21.97
N ALA A 293 10.54 -2.34 -23.16
CA ALA A 293 9.25 -2.58 -23.79
C ALA A 293 8.04 -2.02 -23.02
N TYR A 294 8.23 -1.16 -22.05
CA TYR A 294 7.15 -0.44 -21.40
C TYR A 294 6.60 0.66 -22.33
N PRO A 295 5.29 0.96 -22.26
CA PRO A 295 4.74 2.09 -23.00
C PRO A 295 5.28 3.41 -22.43
N GLY A 296 5.32 4.46 -23.28
CA GLY A 296 5.88 5.75 -22.92
C GLY A 296 5.21 6.45 -21.73
N ASP A 297 3.99 6.07 -21.39
CA ASP A 297 3.19 6.62 -20.30
C ASP A 297 3.22 5.78 -19.01
N VAL A 298 4.13 4.81 -18.87
CA VAL A 298 4.23 3.99 -17.65
C VAL A 298 4.59 4.80 -16.42
N PHE A 299 5.35 5.88 -16.56
CA PHE A 299 5.59 6.83 -15.47
C PHE A 299 4.27 7.47 -15.02
N TYR A 300 3.46 7.92 -15.95
CA TYR A 300 2.16 8.52 -15.67
C TYR A 300 1.17 7.53 -15.04
N LEU A 301 1.25 6.24 -15.39
CA LEU A 301 0.47 5.19 -14.73
C LEU A 301 0.65 5.21 -13.21
N HIS A 302 1.89 5.20 -12.73
CA HIS A 302 2.19 5.19 -11.31
C HIS A 302 2.06 6.57 -10.66
N SER A 303 2.42 7.65 -11.36
CA SER A 303 2.34 9.00 -10.79
C SER A 303 0.89 9.43 -10.55
N ARG A 304 -0.03 9.19 -11.50
CA ARG A 304 -1.44 9.53 -11.31
C ARG A 304 -2.13 8.70 -10.22
N LEU A 305 -1.65 7.49 -9.98
CA LEU A 305 -2.11 6.66 -8.86
C LEU A 305 -1.59 7.18 -7.52
N LEU A 306 -0.29 7.35 -7.41
CA LEU A 306 0.38 7.68 -6.14
C LEU A 306 0.15 9.13 -5.70
N GLU A 307 -0.05 10.06 -6.62
CA GLU A 307 -0.41 11.45 -6.30
C GLU A 307 -1.79 11.59 -5.63
N ARG A 308 -2.62 10.57 -5.71
CA ARG A 308 -3.92 10.51 -5.01
C ARG A 308 -3.77 10.32 -3.50
N ALA A 309 -2.63 9.78 -3.04
CA ALA A 309 -2.29 9.74 -1.62
C ALA A 309 -1.85 11.14 -1.16
N ALA A 310 -2.53 11.67 -0.16
CA ALA A 310 -2.29 13.01 0.35
C ALA A 310 -2.86 13.20 1.76
N LYS A 311 -2.34 14.19 2.48
CA LYS A 311 -2.96 14.78 3.67
C LYS A 311 -3.78 15.99 3.21
N LEU A 312 -5.05 16.01 3.54
CA LEU A 312 -5.92 17.15 3.26
C LEU A 312 -5.86 18.19 4.39
N GLY A 313 -6.00 19.45 3.99
CA GLY A 313 -6.09 20.58 4.90
C GLY A 313 -7.43 20.70 5.62
N ASP A 314 -7.50 21.61 6.57
CA ASP A 314 -8.67 21.80 7.44
C ASP A 314 -9.94 22.15 6.64
N ALA A 315 -9.82 22.97 5.60
CA ALA A 315 -10.93 23.33 4.70
C ALA A 315 -11.40 22.16 3.81
N ALA A 316 -10.56 21.14 3.63
CA ALA A 316 -10.84 19.97 2.77
C ALA A 316 -11.18 18.71 3.59
N GLY A 317 -11.51 18.85 4.88
CA GLY A 317 -12.00 17.75 5.72
C GLY A 317 -10.94 17.04 6.57
N LYS A 318 -9.66 17.45 6.55
CA LYS A 318 -8.56 16.94 7.39
C LYS A 318 -8.16 15.47 7.19
N GLY A 319 -8.82 14.74 6.31
CA GLY A 319 -8.54 13.33 6.06
C GLY A 319 -7.16 13.09 5.45
N SER A 320 -6.75 11.83 5.43
CA SER A 320 -5.49 11.43 4.79
C SER A 320 -5.58 10.05 4.14
N LEU A 321 -4.81 9.87 3.07
CA LEU A 321 -4.52 8.58 2.47
C LEU A 321 -3.01 8.45 2.36
N THR A 322 -2.45 7.50 3.11
CA THR A 322 -1.02 7.16 3.10
C THR A 322 -0.80 6.00 2.15
N ALA A 323 0.20 6.08 1.29
CA ALA A 323 0.50 5.02 0.34
C ALA A 323 1.81 4.31 0.69
N LEU A 324 1.77 2.98 0.69
CA LEU A 324 2.91 2.08 0.81
C LEU A 324 3.01 1.25 -0.49
N PRO A 325 3.49 1.84 -1.60
CA PRO A 325 3.76 1.07 -2.81
C PRO A 325 4.92 0.10 -2.58
N VAL A 326 4.82 -1.08 -3.18
CA VAL A 326 5.88 -2.09 -3.17
C VAL A 326 6.45 -2.21 -4.57
N ILE A 327 7.76 -2.22 -4.67
CA ILE A 327 8.50 -2.53 -5.89
C ILE A 327 9.43 -3.71 -5.63
N GLU A 328 9.40 -4.68 -6.53
CA GLU A 328 10.31 -5.80 -6.52
C GLU A 328 11.53 -5.49 -7.39
N THR A 329 12.73 -5.62 -6.81
CA THR A 329 14.00 -5.53 -7.52
C THR A 329 14.52 -6.92 -7.90
N GLN A 330 15.53 -6.95 -8.74
CA GLN A 330 16.31 -8.15 -9.07
C GLN A 330 17.78 -7.85 -8.77
N ALA A 331 18.41 -8.71 -7.99
CA ALA A 331 19.81 -8.54 -7.56
C ALA A 331 20.09 -7.18 -6.90
N ASN A 332 19.13 -6.67 -6.11
CA ASN A 332 19.18 -5.35 -5.46
C ASN A 332 19.36 -4.15 -6.43
N ASP A 333 19.08 -4.32 -7.72
CA ASP A 333 19.22 -3.24 -8.71
C ASP A 333 18.07 -2.22 -8.60
N VAL A 334 18.34 -1.10 -7.94
CA VAL A 334 17.44 0.04 -7.85
C VAL A 334 17.54 0.99 -9.05
N SER A 335 18.49 0.77 -9.96
CA SER A 335 18.70 1.59 -11.16
C SER A 335 17.84 1.19 -12.35
N ALA A 336 17.12 0.07 -12.25
CA ALA A 336 16.19 -0.40 -13.26
C ALA A 336 15.05 0.62 -13.51
N TYR A 337 14.35 0.49 -14.62
CA TYR A 337 13.43 1.52 -15.11
C TYR A 337 12.25 1.77 -14.15
N ILE A 338 11.52 0.75 -13.74
CA ILE A 338 10.37 0.91 -12.85
C ILE A 338 10.78 1.36 -11.44
N PRO A 339 11.81 0.78 -10.79
CA PRO A 339 12.31 1.27 -9.51
C PRO A 339 12.64 2.77 -9.52
N THR A 340 13.42 3.25 -10.48
CA THR A 340 13.81 4.67 -10.58
C THR A 340 12.61 5.59 -10.74
N ASN A 341 11.61 5.20 -11.54
CA ASN A 341 10.38 5.95 -11.70
C ASN A 341 9.63 6.10 -10.37
N VAL A 342 9.42 5.01 -9.65
CA VAL A 342 8.64 5.04 -8.40
C VAL A 342 9.40 5.74 -7.26
N ILE A 343 10.72 5.60 -7.17
CA ILE A 343 11.55 6.37 -6.23
C ILE A 343 11.38 7.87 -6.44
N SER A 344 11.28 8.32 -7.70
CA SER A 344 11.11 9.74 -8.01
C SER A 344 9.72 10.29 -7.67
N ILE A 345 8.69 9.43 -7.72
CA ILE A 345 7.29 9.81 -7.43
C ILE A 345 7.03 9.84 -5.91
N THR A 346 7.71 9.00 -5.14
CA THR A 346 7.46 8.81 -3.70
C THR A 346 8.23 9.81 -2.83
N ASP A 347 7.78 9.94 -1.57
CA ASP A 347 8.36 10.83 -0.57
C ASP A 347 9.48 10.17 0.25
N GLY A 348 10.04 9.09 -0.26
CA GLY A 348 11.09 8.30 0.34
C GLY A 348 10.93 6.82 0.06
N GLN A 349 11.87 6.03 0.57
CA GLN A 349 11.88 4.58 0.41
C GLN A 349 12.45 3.85 1.62
N ILE A 350 11.88 2.69 1.91
CA ILE A 350 12.40 1.67 2.80
C ILE A 350 13.05 0.61 1.91
N PHE A 351 14.38 0.57 1.88
CA PHE A 351 15.14 -0.39 1.08
C PHE A 351 15.46 -1.64 1.91
N LEU A 352 14.98 -2.79 1.44
CA LEU A 352 15.23 -4.08 2.05
C LEU A 352 16.32 -4.82 1.28
N GLU A 353 17.41 -5.13 1.96
CA GLU A 353 18.59 -5.74 1.38
C GLU A 353 18.65 -7.24 1.64
N THR A 354 18.92 -8.01 0.59
CA THR A 354 18.95 -9.47 0.64
C THR A 354 20.05 -9.99 1.59
N ASP A 355 21.22 -9.37 1.58
CA ASP A 355 22.36 -9.78 2.42
C ASP A 355 22.05 -9.60 3.91
N LEU A 356 21.42 -8.50 4.28
CA LEU A 356 20.97 -8.27 5.66
C LEU A 356 19.93 -9.31 6.10
N PHE A 357 19.02 -9.67 5.19
CA PHE A 357 18.00 -10.68 5.47
C PHE A 357 18.60 -12.04 5.78
N TYR A 358 19.60 -12.47 5.00
CA TYR A 358 20.30 -13.75 5.22
C TYR A 358 21.24 -13.73 6.42
N GLN A 359 21.76 -12.57 6.82
CA GLN A 359 22.48 -12.36 8.06
C GLN A 359 21.58 -12.40 9.30
N GLY A 360 20.27 -12.58 9.13
CA GLY A 360 19.30 -12.61 10.22
C GLY A 360 18.91 -11.24 10.78
N ILE A 361 19.25 -10.16 10.08
CA ILE A 361 18.79 -8.81 10.40
C ILE A 361 17.38 -8.64 9.81
N ARG A 362 16.37 -8.67 10.65
CA ARG A 362 14.97 -8.60 10.26
C ARG A 362 14.19 -7.63 11.15
N PRO A 363 13.54 -6.60 10.54
CA PRO A 363 13.46 -6.30 9.11
C PRO A 363 14.83 -5.94 8.52
N ALA A 364 15.05 -6.35 7.26
CA ALA A 364 16.33 -6.22 6.56
C ALA A 364 16.54 -4.80 5.98
N VAL A 365 16.28 -3.78 6.78
CA VAL A 365 16.31 -2.37 6.37
C VAL A 365 17.75 -1.89 6.18
N ASN A 366 18.09 -1.48 4.97
CA ASN A 366 19.33 -0.77 4.72
C ASN A 366 19.18 0.70 5.12
N VAL A 367 19.77 1.07 6.26
CA VAL A 367 19.67 2.43 6.84
C VAL A 367 20.29 3.51 5.94
N GLY A 368 21.34 3.16 5.18
CA GLY A 368 22.04 4.10 4.28
C GLY A 368 21.23 4.47 3.03
N LEU A 369 20.54 3.49 2.45
CA LEU A 369 19.74 3.67 1.23
C LEU A 369 18.28 4.04 1.50
N SER A 370 17.83 3.89 2.73
CA SER A 370 16.46 4.21 3.14
C SER A 370 16.34 5.66 3.57
N VAL A 371 15.32 6.34 3.07
CA VAL A 371 15.10 7.77 3.29
C VAL A 371 13.62 8.05 3.49
N SER A 372 13.27 8.87 4.48
CA SER A 372 11.98 9.55 4.57
C SER A 372 12.19 11.05 4.33
N ARG A 373 11.57 11.60 3.27
CA ARG A 373 11.68 13.04 2.96
C ARG A 373 10.86 13.90 3.92
N VAL A 374 9.87 13.32 4.58
CA VAL A 374 9.11 13.99 5.66
C VAL A 374 9.93 13.98 6.95
N GLY A 375 10.63 12.89 7.22
CA GLY A 375 11.56 12.76 8.33
C GLY A 375 10.91 12.99 9.69
N SER A 376 11.59 13.68 10.57
CA SER A 376 11.16 13.87 11.95
C SER A 376 9.85 14.66 12.12
N SER A 377 9.32 15.30 11.06
CA SER A 377 7.97 15.89 11.09
C SER A 377 6.86 14.82 11.21
N ALA A 378 7.16 13.59 10.83
CA ALA A 378 6.29 12.42 10.98
C ALA A 378 6.54 11.63 12.29
N GLN A 379 7.27 12.18 13.24
CA GLN A 379 7.53 11.56 14.54
C GLN A 379 6.87 12.33 15.68
N THR A 380 6.47 11.60 16.72
CA THR A 380 6.13 12.23 17.99
C THR A 380 7.38 12.89 18.60
N LYS A 381 7.17 13.90 19.44
CA LYS A 381 8.28 14.57 20.12
C LYS A 381 9.11 13.58 20.95
N ALA A 382 8.46 12.61 21.59
CA ALA A 382 9.14 11.57 22.35
C ALA A 382 10.08 10.73 21.46
N MET A 383 9.59 10.24 20.31
CA MET A 383 10.41 9.46 19.39
C MET A 383 11.58 10.30 18.85
N LYS A 384 11.34 11.55 18.49
CA LYS A 384 12.39 12.47 18.01
C LYS A 384 13.49 12.69 19.05
N GLN A 385 13.13 12.79 20.35
CA GLN A 385 14.09 12.98 21.44
C GLN A 385 15.03 11.79 21.60
N VAL A 386 14.53 10.55 21.39
CA VAL A 386 15.33 9.33 21.60
C VAL A 386 16.02 8.83 20.34
N ALA A 387 15.42 8.99 19.17
CA ALA A 387 15.91 8.43 17.91
C ALA A 387 16.78 9.39 17.08
N GLY A 388 16.88 10.66 17.45
CA GLY A 388 17.49 11.70 16.61
C GLY A 388 18.94 11.43 16.18
N LYS A 389 19.72 10.71 16.98
CA LYS A 389 21.13 10.40 16.72
C LYS A 389 21.37 8.99 16.17
N ILE A 390 20.41 8.08 16.33
CA ILE A 390 20.62 6.64 16.05
C ILE A 390 20.94 6.37 14.58
N LYS A 391 20.34 7.11 13.66
CA LYS A 391 20.62 6.96 12.21
C LYS A 391 22.06 7.31 11.87
N GLY A 392 22.60 8.37 12.44
CA GLY A 392 24.00 8.77 12.27
C GLY A 392 24.97 7.76 12.88
N GLU A 393 24.68 7.28 14.09
CA GLU A 393 25.48 6.26 14.77
C GLU A 393 25.53 4.94 13.97
N LEU A 394 24.42 4.51 13.41
CA LEU A 394 24.34 3.30 12.57
C LEU A 394 25.03 3.48 11.22
N ALA A 395 24.98 4.67 10.63
CA ALA A 395 25.70 4.97 9.39
C ALA A 395 27.22 4.89 9.61
N GLN A 396 27.73 5.52 10.67
CA GLN A 396 29.15 5.43 11.07
C GLN A 396 29.57 4.00 11.40
N TYR A 397 28.72 3.27 12.13
CA TYR A 397 28.97 1.85 12.42
C TYR A 397 29.17 1.03 11.13
N ARG A 398 28.28 1.18 10.14
CA ARG A 398 28.36 0.42 8.89
C ARG A 398 29.62 0.75 8.09
N GLU A 399 29.97 2.01 8.03
CA GLU A 399 31.20 2.47 7.37
C GLU A 399 32.44 1.88 8.04
N MET A 400 32.54 2.00 9.37
CA MET A 400 33.67 1.46 10.11
C MET A 400 33.72 -0.06 10.18
N ALA A 401 32.57 -0.74 10.20
CA ALA A 401 32.52 -2.20 10.15
C ALA A 401 33.09 -2.76 8.84
N ALA A 402 32.88 -2.06 7.72
CA ALA A 402 33.49 -2.42 6.45
C ALA A 402 35.04 -2.27 6.50
N PHE A 403 35.56 -1.20 7.10
CA PHE A 403 37.00 -1.01 7.29
C PHE A 403 37.62 -1.99 8.28
N ALA A 404 36.89 -2.34 9.33
CA ALA A 404 37.36 -3.26 10.37
C ALA A 404 37.66 -4.69 9.85
N GLN A 405 37.08 -5.06 8.73
CA GLN A 405 37.38 -6.35 8.08
C GLN A 405 38.81 -6.41 7.47
N PHE A 406 39.42 -5.25 7.23
CA PHE A 406 40.74 -5.14 6.56
C PHE A 406 41.86 -4.68 7.51
N GLY A 407 41.57 -4.25 8.73
CA GLY A 407 42.53 -3.68 9.67
C GLY A 407 42.58 -4.39 11.02
N SER A 408 43.79 -4.73 11.51
CA SER A 408 43.96 -5.42 12.79
C SER A 408 44.04 -4.52 14.03
N ASP A 409 44.41 -3.22 13.87
CA ASP A 409 44.62 -2.29 14.97
C ASP A 409 43.64 -1.13 14.94
N LEU A 410 42.50 -1.31 15.63
CA LEU A 410 41.49 -0.27 15.83
C LEU A 410 41.74 0.44 17.16
N ASP A 411 41.64 1.76 17.16
CA ASP A 411 41.70 2.56 18.39
C ASP A 411 40.50 2.26 19.31
N THR A 412 40.66 2.57 20.59
CA THR A 412 39.65 2.27 21.62
C THR A 412 38.29 2.97 21.34
N ALA A 413 38.30 4.15 20.72
CA ALA A 413 37.07 4.88 20.39
C ALA A 413 36.28 4.18 19.27
N THR A 414 36.98 3.75 18.22
CA THR A 414 36.41 2.96 17.11
C THR A 414 35.88 1.60 17.61
N GLN A 415 36.59 0.92 18.51
CA GLN A 415 36.11 -0.34 19.09
C GLN A 415 34.81 -0.14 19.88
N LYS A 416 34.71 0.92 20.70
CA LYS A 416 33.47 1.25 21.44
C LYS A 416 32.32 1.58 20.49
N MET A 417 32.58 2.32 19.41
CA MET A 417 31.57 2.67 18.44
C MET A 417 31.06 1.42 17.70
N LEU A 418 31.95 0.52 17.30
CA LEU A 418 31.57 -0.77 16.67
C LEU A 418 30.77 -1.64 17.63
N ALA A 419 31.18 -1.74 18.87
CA ALA A 419 30.49 -2.51 19.91
C ALA A 419 29.06 -1.96 20.15
N ARG A 420 28.90 -0.63 20.18
CA ARG A 420 27.60 0.03 20.34
C ARG A 420 26.72 -0.14 19.11
N GLY A 421 27.25 0.07 17.92
CA GLY A 421 26.53 -0.10 16.66
C GLY A 421 26.02 -1.53 16.46
N ALA A 422 26.79 -2.55 16.83
CA ALA A 422 26.35 -3.93 16.80
C ALA A 422 25.14 -4.18 17.71
N ARG A 423 25.15 -3.61 18.92
CA ARG A 423 24.02 -3.72 19.88
C ARG A 423 22.79 -2.96 19.42
N LEU A 424 22.94 -1.77 18.86
CA LEU A 424 21.84 -1.01 18.28
C LEU A 424 21.22 -1.76 17.08
N THR A 425 22.04 -2.37 16.24
CA THR A 425 21.57 -3.21 15.14
C THR A 425 20.76 -4.40 15.64
N GLU A 426 21.22 -5.06 16.70
CA GLU A 426 20.51 -6.17 17.33
C GLU A 426 19.19 -5.71 17.99
N LEU A 427 19.19 -4.54 18.64
CA LEU A 427 18.02 -3.95 19.27
C LEU A 427 16.92 -3.61 18.26
N LEU A 428 17.29 -3.22 17.04
CA LEU A 428 16.33 -2.88 15.98
C LEU A 428 15.71 -4.10 15.30
N LYS A 429 16.23 -5.30 15.54
CA LYS A 429 15.57 -6.52 15.09
C LYS A 429 14.22 -6.68 15.77
N GLN A 430 13.28 -7.22 15.02
CA GLN A 430 11.93 -7.42 15.52
C GLN A 430 11.30 -8.63 14.83
N SER A 431 10.66 -9.49 15.61
CA SER A 431 9.95 -10.65 15.07
C SER A 431 8.70 -10.22 14.34
N GLN A 432 8.34 -10.94 13.28
CA GLN A 432 7.10 -10.75 12.55
C GLN A 432 5.88 -10.93 13.46
N PHE A 433 4.80 -10.24 13.22
CA PHE A 433 3.55 -10.24 14.02
C PHE A 433 3.71 -9.71 15.45
N SER A 434 4.71 -8.90 15.67
CA SER A 434 5.02 -8.35 17.00
C SER A 434 5.24 -6.83 16.95
N PRO A 435 4.27 -6.06 16.40
CA PRO A 435 4.39 -4.60 16.37
C PRO A 435 4.39 -4.05 17.80
N LEU A 436 5.23 -3.05 18.06
CA LEU A 436 5.35 -2.37 19.35
C LEU A 436 4.63 -1.02 19.33
N LYS A 437 4.00 -0.68 20.44
CA LYS A 437 3.40 0.64 20.62
C LYS A 437 4.49 1.72 20.70
N MET A 438 4.15 2.94 20.30
CA MET A 438 5.08 4.06 20.24
C MET A 438 5.81 4.30 21.58
N GLU A 439 5.09 4.29 22.69
CA GLU A 439 5.65 4.48 24.02
C GLU A 439 6.63 3.36 24.42
N GLU A 440 6.37 2.13 24.00
CA GLU A 440 7.25 0.98 24.22
C GLU A 440 8.53 1.11 23.37
N GLN A 441 8.40 1.51 22.10
CA GLN A 441 9.55 1.78 21.22
C GLN A 441 10.43 2.89 21.78
N VAL A 442 9.83 3.98 22.29
CA VAL A 442 10.56 5.09 22.91
C VAL A 442 11.39 4.62 24.08
N ALA A 443 10.82 3.80 24.98
CA ALA A 443 11.54 3.28 26.15
C ALA A 443 12.70 2.35 25.77
N VAL A 444 12.50 1.46 24.80
CA VAL A 444 13.51 0.52 24.31
C VAL A 444 14.65 1.27 23.59
N ILE A 445 14.34 2.22 22.72
CA ILE A 445 15.33 3.01 21.99
C ILE A 445 16.09 3.92 22.96
N PHE A 446 15.42 4.49 23.96
CA PHE A 446 16.07 5.26 25.02
C PHE A 446 17.11 4.42 25.74
N ALA A 447 16.79 3.19 26.14
CA ALA A 447 17.75 2.30 26.78
C ALA A 447 18.98 2.03 25.88
N GLY A 448 18.76 1.79 24.59
CA GLY A 448 19.85 1.59 23.62
C GLY A 448 20.73 2.80 23.43
N THR A 449 20.14 3.99 23.30
CA THR A 449 20.87 5.23 23.03
C THR A 449 21.54 5.83 24.26
N ARG A 450 21.08 5.49 25.46
CA ARG A 450 21.67 5.97 26.75
C ARG A 450 22.75 5.05 27.32
N GLY A 451 23.11 3.97 26.58
CA GLY A 451 24.25 3.13 26.94
C GLY A 451 23.93 1.93 27.87
N TYR A 452 22.66 1.66 28.17
CA TYR A 452 22.26 0.52 29.01
C TYR A 452 22.62 -0.83 28.40
N LEU A 453 22.90 -0.87 27.10
CA LEU A 453 23.32 -2.08 26.39
C LEU A 453 24.84 -2.26 26.31
N ASP A 454 25.64 -1.25 26.66
CA ASP A 454 27.09 -1.26 26.39
C ASP A 454 27.84 -2.39 27.13
N ALA A 455 27.37 -2.79 28.32
CA ALA A 455 27.93 -3.89 29.10
C ALA A 455 27.33 -5.28 28.77
N ILE A 456 26.31 -5.34 27.87
CA ILE A 456 25.56 -6.56 27.60
C ILE A 456 26.12 -7.24 26.35
N PRO A 457 26.31 -8.58 26.35
CA PRO A 457 26.66 -9.30 25.12
C PRO A 457 25.60 -9.10 24.03
N VAL A 458 26.03 -8.98 22.76
CA VAL A 458 25.11 -8.78 21.64
C VAL A 458 23.99 -9.84 21.61
N ALA A 459 24.32 -11.10 21.88
CA ALA A 459 23.36 -12.21 21.92
C ALA A 459 22.27 -12.06 23.02
N ALA A 460 22.52 -11.26 24.05
CA ALA A 460 21.57 -11.02 25.13
C ALA A 460 20.69 -9.78 24.95
N VAL A 461 20.91 -8.98 23.90
CA VAL A 461 20.15 -7.74 23.65
C VAL A 461 18.66 -8.03 23.45
N THR A 462 18.31 -9.06 22.70
CA THR A 462 16.91 -9.46 22.50
C THR A 462 16.23 -9.87 23.81
N LYS A 463 16.94 -10.61 24.67
CA LYS A 463 16.43 -10.98 26.00
C LYS A 463 16.24 -9.74 26.88
N PHE A 464 17.20 -8.82 26.87
CA PHE A 464 17.10 -7.55 27.59
C PHE A 464 15.85 -6.77 27.18
N GLU A 465 15.60 -6.63 25.89
CA GLU A 465 14.40 -5.95 25.36
C GLU A 465 13.11 -6.64 25.84
N GLN A 466 13.02 -7.96 25.70
CA GLN A 466 11.84 -8.71 26.11
C GLN A 466 11.54 -8.59 27.59
N ASP A 467 12.56 -8.72 28.43
CA ASP A 467 12.42 -8.61 29.89
C ASP A 467 12.08 -7.17 30.29
N LEU A 468 12.70 -6.16 29.67
CA LEU A 468 12.39 -4.76 29.89
C LEU A 468 10.94 -4.44 29.54
N LEU A 469 10.48 -4.86 28.35
CA LEU A 469 9.10 -4.62 27.91
C LEU A 469 8.09 -5.32 28.81
N ARG A 470 8.37 -6.55 29.25
CA ARG A 470 7.53 -7.26 30.20
C ARG A 470 7.39 -6.48 31.49
N LEU A 471 8.52 -6.03 32.07
CA LEU A 471 8.52 -5.30 33.32
C LEU A 471 7.86 -3.91 33.19
N LEU A 472 8.08 -3.20 32.09
CA LEU A 472 7.41 -1.92 31.83
C LEU A 472 5.89 -2.06 31.70
N ARG A 473 5.42 -3.14 31.06
CA ARG A 473 3.99 -3.44 30.96
C ARG A 473 3.36 -3.80 32.31
N ASP A 474 4.11 -4.42 33.21
CA ASP A 474 3.67 -4.83 34.54
C ASP A 474 3.76 -3.68 35.55
N GLN A 475 4.88 -2.99 35.63
CA GLN A 475 5.21 -2.05 36.70
C GLN A 475 5.50 -0.61 36.23
N GLY A 476 5.60 -0.38 34.95
CA GLY A 476 5.94 0.93 34.34
C GLY A 476 4.79 1.61 33.61
N GLN A 477 3.53 1.27 33.92
CA GLN A 477 2.36 1.80 33.21
C GLN A 477 2.19 3.31 33.36
N ASP A 478 2.65 3.90 34.47
CA ASP A 478 2.66 5.35 34.66
C ASP A 478 3.65 6.05 33.72
N ILE A 479 4.80 5.44 33.44
CA ILE A 479 5.81 5.93 32.48
C ILE A 479 5.27 5.81 31.05
N LEU A 480 4.80 4.61 30.69
CA LEU A 480 4.25 4.36 29.36
C LEU A 480 3.00 5.24 29.09
N GLY A 481 2.13 5.39 30.09
CA GLY A 481 0.95 6.24 30.02
C GLY A 481 1.28 7.72 29.81
N ALA A 482 2.27 8.23 30.51
CA ALA A 482 2.75 9.61 30.35
C ALA A 482 3.30 9.84 28.93
N ILE A 483 4.15 8.95 28.43
CA ILE A 483 4.71 9.05 27.07
C ILE A 483 3.57 9.02 26.03
N ARG A 484 2.59 8.14 26.20
CA ARG A 484 1.43 8.00 25.29
C ARG A 484 0.60 9.28 25.25
N THR A 485 0.30 9.86 26.41
CA THR A 485 -0.57 11.03 26.54
C THR A 485 0.12 12.29 26.08
N ASP A 486 1.34 12.54 26.56
CA ASP A 486 2.09 13.77 26.29
C ASP A 486 2.74 13.76 24.89
N LYS A 487 2.90 12.57 24.32
CA LYS A 487 3.64 12.33 23.07
C LYS A 487 5.05 12.95 23.10
N ALA A 488 5.55 13.18 24.28
CA ALA A 488 6.85 13.79 24.59
C ALA A 488 7.45 13.13 25.82
N LEU A 489 8.77 13.17 25.92
CA LEU A 489 9.50 12.74 27.12
C LEU A 489 9.80 14.02 27.93
N SER A 490 8.94 14.29 28.95
CA SER A 490 9.18 15.40 29.89
C SER A 490 10.33 15.06 30.82
N GLU A 491 10.95 16.06 31.43
CA GLU A 491 12.04 15.86 32.41
C GLU A 491 11.63 14.90 33.56
N ALA A 492 10.39 15.06 34.04
CA ALA A 492 9.84 14.19 35.08
C ALA A 492 9.68 12.74 34.62
N THR A 493 9.17 12.53 33.39
CA THR A 493 9.02 11.20 32.81
C THR A 493 10.36 10.59 32.46
N GLU A 494 11.30 11.36 31.93
CA GLU A 494 12.67 10.91 31.66
C GLU A 494 13.35 10.45 32.95
N LYS A 495 13.25 11.23 34.04
CA LYS A 495 13.80 10.85 35.33
C LYS A 495 13.24 9.53 35.85
N LYS A 496 11.93 9.35 35.80
CA LYS A 496 11.28 8.08 36.17
C LYS A 496 11.76 6.91 35.31
N LEU A 497 11.89 7.12 34.00
CA LEU A 497 12.38 6.11 33.08
C LEU A 497 13.84 5.73 33.40
N VAL A 498 14.70 6.70 33.69
CA VAL A 498 16.10 6.46 34.12
C VAL A 498 16.14 5.65 35.41
N GLU A 499 15.39 6.05 36.46
CA GLU A 499 15.31 5.33 37.72
C GLU A 499 14.82 3.88 37.51
N PHE A 500 13.86 3.69 36.65
CA PHE A 500 13.33 2.37 36.28
C PHE A 500 14.38 1.51 35.56
N LEU A 501 15.08 2.08 34.57
CA LEU A 501 16.14 1.40 33.82
C LEU A 501 17.35 1.07 34.70
N ASP A 502 17.75 1.97 35.57
CA ASP A 502 18.87 1.74 36.53
C ASP A 502 18.57 0.55 37.45
N LYS A 503 17.33 0.47 37.94
CA LYS A 503 16.89 -0.65 38.76
C LYS A 503 16.83 -1.96 37.95
N PHE A 504 16.31 -1.90 36.75
CA PHE A 504 16.22 -3.05 35.86
C PHE A 504 17.60 -3.56 35.44
N ALA A 505 18.52 -2.67 35.04
CA ALA A 505 19.86 -3.05 34.60
C ALA A 505 20.69 -3.71 35.71
N LYS A 506 20.52 -3.27 36.97
CA LYS A 506 21.19 -3.91 38.15
C LYS A 506 20.69 -5.33 38.40
N GLY A 507 19.45 -5.63 38.07
CA GLY A 507 18.86 -6.97 38.26
C GLY A 507 18.92 -7.88 37.02
N PHE A 508 19.37 -7.35 35.86
CA PHE A 508 19.42 -8.13 34.65
C PHE A 508 20.62 -9.08 34.62
N THR A 509 20.35 -10.34 34.33
CA THR A 509 21.37 -11.38 34.14
C THR A 509 21.30 -11.82 32.66
N ALA A 510 22.42 -11.68 31.94
CA ALA A 510 22.54 -11.97 30.51
C ALA A 510 22.43 -13.46 30.18
#